data_8cb0ff622d497b6269c986c8382cebeb
#
_entry.id   8cb0ff622d497b6269c986c8382cebeb
#
_cell.length_a   1.000
_cell.length_b   1.000
_cell.length_c   1.000
_cell.angle_alpha   90.00
_cell.angle_beta   90.00
_cell.angle_gamma   90.00
#
_symmetry.space_group_name_H-M   'P 1'
#
loop_
_entity.id
_entity.type
_entity.pdbx_description
1 polymer ?
#
loop_
_entity_poly.entity_id
_entity_poly.type
_entity_poly.pdbx_seq_one_letter_code
_entity_poly.pdbx_strand_id
1 'polypeptide(L)'
;MKNILLAVLVLFGLGMQAQTFVSTAPENKNIVLEEFTGIHCTFCPDGHLLAQTLYNNNPGDVVLVNIHVGSYSTPSQGEPDFRTSFGTAIDGQAQVSGYPAGTINRHQFTMTQGGGTAMSRTDWGTAGNMMLTQASPVNVAIMSNIDIGTNTLTADVEVYYTDSTVVLDNYLNVFVLQNNVAGPQVGAQSFNPGAIIPGPWNPTYNHNHMLRHSLTGQWGDILSSPQLGDFYTFTYTWVLPTDINGVSLDITNLEIAAFVAEDNQEIITGEVIAPSLLFLNAYDANVTTSTAEDVICASETDIEITFKNYGNQLLTSLDLTYDINGGASVIYNWVGNLAPGAQETVTITNIPFSPQANNTVTWLATNPNAQVDQNTTNNSSISTFKHWNLSGDVIPGIIAGTIDVAIFTDGYGSETTWEIIDENGNIYGSGGPYSNNTQYNETAYVAIIPSCFDFKLYDSYGDGMMDNGVGSVLVTDQNNNVIFEGDANNLINFTELDTYFETGMGTLNAWECTPFGCADVGIGLGTYFTQLDCEADTTTGCYIISGINEINSINNYGKIYGILGREYKSKVGDLPKGLYIIDNKKVVIIK
;
A
#
# COMPACT_ATOMS: atom_id res chain seq x y z
N MET A 1 62.66 -0.93 62.76
CA MET A 1 62.32 0.27 61.98
C MET A 1 61.88 -0.18 60.62
N LYS A 2 60.60 -0.23 60.35
CA LYS A 2 59.98 -0.64 59.06
C LYS A 2 59.67 0.64 58.29
N ASN A 3 60.33 0.83 57.19
CA ASN A 3 60.05 1.92 56.25
C ASN A 3 58.81 1.58 55.45
N ILE A 4 57.73 2.35 55.63
CA ILE A 4 56.54 2.30 54.81
C ILE A 4 56.78 3.24 53.63
N LEU A 5 56.88 2.67 52.44
CA LEU A 5 56.94 3.41 51.16
C LEU A 5 55.50 3.73 50.74
N LEU A 6 55.15 5.01 50.78
CA LEU A 6 53.84 5.51 50.34
C LEU A 6 53.92 5.75 48.82
N ALA A 7 53.33 4.87 48.05
CA ALA A 7 53.18 5.06 46.60
C ALA A 7 51.96 5.97 46.34
N VAL A 8 52.22 7.20 45.89
CA VAL A 8 51.17 8.13 45.42
C VAL A 8 50.79 7.70 44.00
N LEU A 9 49.60 7.11 43.85
CA LEU A 9 48.99 6.80 42.56
C LEU A 9 48.39 8.10 41.98
N VAL A 10 49.07 8.72 41.05
CA VAL A 10 48.52 9.84 40.25
C VAL A 10 47.58 9.22 39.22
N LEU A 11 46.25 9.26 39.46
CA LEU A 11 45.24 9.01 38.46
C LEU A 11 45.27 10.17 37.45
N PHE A 12 45.90 9.95 36.30
CA PHE A 12 45.60 10.73 35.11
C PHE A 12 44.19 10.38 34.67
N GLY A 13 43.21 11.23 34.97
CA GLY A 13 41.92 11.22 34.33
C GLY A 13 42.13 11.53 32.84
N LEU A 14 42.16 10.48 32.02
CA LEU A 14 41.96 10.65 30.58
C LEU A 14 40.50 11.11 30.43
N GLY A 15 40.28 12.42 30.30
CA GLY A 15 39.04 12.94 29.79
C GLY A 15 38.85 12.31 28.39
N MET A 16 37.91 11.40 28.26
CA MET A 16 37.38 11.08 26.93
C MET A 16 36.74 12.37 26.41
N GLN A 17 37.49 13.13 25.61
CA GLN A 17 36.89 14.13 24.74
C GLN A 17 36.06 13.33 23.75
N ALA A 18 34.74 13.57 23.71
CA ALA A 18 33.89 13.09 22.63
C ALA A 18 34.57 13.55 21.32
N GLN A 19 34.86 12.60 20.44
CA GLN A 19 35.49 12.93 19.15
C GLN A 19 34.45 13.74 18.37
N THR A 20 34.80 14.97 18.00
CA THR A 20 33.97 15.81 17.14
C THR A 20 33.91 15.20 15.75
N PHE A 21 32.72 15.27 15.12
CA PHE A 21 32.53 14.80 13.73
C PHE A 21 32.56 15.97 12.73
N VAL A 22 32.38 17.23 13.19
CA VAL A 22 32.55 18.40 12.35
C VAL A 22 34.03 18.66 12.08
N SER A 23 34.37 19.01 10.84
CA SER A 23 35.73 19.45 10.46
C SER A 23 36.08 20.75 11.16
N THR A 24 37.32 20.82 11.71
CA THR A 24 37.89 22.05 12.28
C THR A 24 38.84 22.78 11.33
N ALA A 25 39.03 22.24 10.11
CA ALA A 25 39.82 22.88 9.07
C ALA A 25 38.97 23.90 8.29
N PRO A 26 39.54 25.01 7.81
CA PRO A 26 38.83 25.91 6.89
C PRO A 26 38.40 25.18 5.62
N GLU A 27 37.13 25.37 5.24
CA GLU A 27 36.51 24.77 4.05
C GLU A 27 35.84 25.85 3.19
N ASN A 28 35.45 25.51 1.98
CA ASN A 28 34.60 26.37 1.15
C ASN A 28 33.13 26.23 1.54
N LYS A 29 32.32 27.19 1.09
CA LYS A 29 30.87 27.14 1.24
C LYS A 29 30.29 25.99 0.42
N ASN A 30 29.34 25.29 0.99
CA ASN A 30 28.44 24.42 0.25
C ASN A 30 27.25 25.22 -0.30
N ILE A 31 26.68 24.77 -1.38
CA ILE A 31 25.47 25.33 -1.95
C ILE A 31 24.27 24.85 -1.13
N VAL A 32 23.37 25.75 -0.75
CA VAL A 32 22.01 25.43 -0.33
C VAL A 32 21.05 26.05 -1.35
N LEU A 33 20.45 25.21 -2.18
CA LEU A 33 19.43 25.62 -3.15
C LEU A 33 18.04 25.35 -2.58
N GLU A 34 17.32 26.41 -2.22
CA GLU A 34 15.90 26.35 -1.90
C GLU A 34 15.12 26.62 -3.19
N GLU A 35 14.53 25.57 -3.76
CA GLU A 35 13.73 25.65 -4.98
C GLU A 35 12.26 25.79 -4.65
N PHE A 36 11.61 26.84 -5.17
CA PHE A 36 10.17 27.10 -5.03
C PHE A 36 9.42 26.49 -6.21
N THR A 37 8.52 25.58 -5.90
CA THR A 37 7.85 24.71 -6.88
C THR A 37 6.37 24.53 -6.59
N GLY A 38 5.64 23.84 -7.49
CA GLY A 38 4.25 23.46 -7.30
C GLY A 38 3.76 22.46 -8.34
N ILE A 39 2.82 21.60 -7.93
CA ILE A 39 2.30 20.49 -8.73
C ILE A 39 1.63 20.93 -10.05
N HIS A 40 1.07 22.14 -10.07
CA HIS A 40 0.42 22.75 -11.27
C HIS A 40 1.37 23.64 -12.08
N CYS A 41 2.64 23.76 -11.71
CA CYS A 41 3.62 24.58 -12.40
C CYS A 41 4.23 23.82 -13.60
N THR A 42 3.91 24.25 -14.81
CA THR A 42 4.33 23.58 -16.05
C THR A 42 5.84 23.49 -16.23
N PHE A 43 6.60 24.49 -15.79
CA PHE A 43 8.06 24.54 -15.97
C PHE A 43 8.85 24.09 -14.72
N CYS A 44 8.18 23.74 -13.63
CA CYS A 44 8.87 23.28 -12.42
C CYS A 44 9.61 21.95 -12.63
N PRO A 45 9.16 20.99 -13.41
CA PRO A 45 9.97 19.79 -13.70
C PRO A 45 11.33 20.08 -14.36
N ASP A 46 11.44 21.15 -15.16
CA ASP A 46 12.74 21.60 -15.69
C ASP A 46 13.65 22.16 -14.60
N GLY A 47 13.07 22.89 -13.61
CA GLY A 47 13.78 23.33 -12.41
C GLY A 47 14.35 22.13 -11.63
N HIS A 48 13.51 21.14 -11.33
CA HIS A 48 13.94 19.92 -10.64
C HIS A 48 15.11 19.22 -11.37
N LEU A 49 15.05 19.14 -12.71
CA LEU A 49 16.13 18.54 -13.51
C LEU A 49 17.42 19.33 -13.42
N LEU A 50 17.35 20.66 -13.46
CA LEU A 50 18.53 21.55 -13.35
C LEU A 50 19.11 21.52 -11.94
N ALA A 51 18.28 21.52 -10.88
CA ALA A 51 18.70 21.37 -9.49
C ALA A 51 19.40 20.02 -9.27
N GLN A 52 18.81 18.92 -9.76
CA GLN A 52 19.44 17.60 -9.68
C GLN A 52 20.76 17.53 -10.46
N THR A 53 20.85 18.23 -11.58
CA THR A 53 22.10 18.33 -12.36
C THR A 53 23.19 19.06 -11.59
N LEU A 54 22.83 20.15 -10.89
CA LEU A 54 23.76 20.88 -10.02
C LEU A 54 24.27 19.99 -8.89
N TYR A 55 23.37 19.26 -8.24
CA TYR A 55 23.70 18.29 -7.19
C TYR A 55 24.64 17.19 -7.68
N ASN A 56 24.31 16.55 -8.81
CA ASN A 56 25.10 15.45 -9.36
C ASN A 56 26.51 15.87 -9.82
N ASN A 57 26.66 17.13 -10.24
CA ASN A 57 27.97 17.67 -10.66
C ASN A 57 28.86 18.07 -9.48
N ASN A 58 28.30 18.25 -8.28
CA ASN A 58 28.99 18.68 -7.07
C ASN A 58 28.60 17.78 -5.88
N PRO A 59 28.96 16.49 -5.91
CA PRO A 59 28.54 15.54 -4.89
C PRO A 59 29.14 15.89 -3.52
N GLY A 60 28.29 16.02 -2.51
CA GLY A 60 28.66 16.39 -1.15
C GLY A 60 28.63 17.90 -0.87
N ASP A 61 28.63 18.74 -1.92
CA ASP A 61 28.74 20.19 -1.78
C ASP A 61 27.42 20.92 -2.05
N VAL A 62 26.31 20.20 -2.24
CA VAL A 62 24.99 20.78 -2.56
C VAL A 62 23.90 20.19 -1.69
N VAL A 63 23.16 21.05 -1.05
CA VAL A 63 21.91 20.75 -0.34
C VAL A 63 20.74 21.24 -1.21
N LEU A 64 19.83 20.34 -1.60
CA LEU A 64 18.59 20.70 -2.29
C LEU A 64 17.43 20.71 -1.30
N VAL A 65 16.59 21.75 -1.37
CA VAL A 65 15.37 21.89 -0.58
C VAL A 65 14.24 22.30 -1.52
N ASN A 66 13.37 21.35 -1.88
CA ASN A 66 12.23 21.61 -2.76
C ASN A 66 11.02 22.04 -1.95
N ILE A 67 10.57 23.27 -2.15
CA ILE A 67 9.55 23.94 -1.36
C ILE A 67 8.28 24.11 -2.20
N HIS A 68 7.27 23.29 -1.92
CA HIS A 68 5.94 23.41 -2.53
C HIS A 68 5.19 24.59 -1.92
N VAL A 69 4.95 25.64 -2.70
CA VAL A 69 4.41 26.90 -2.20
C VAL A 69 3.67 27.69 -3.29
N GLY A 70 2.91 28.69 -2.90
CA GLY A 70 2.18 29.58 -3.80
C GLY A 70 0.96 28.93 -4.46
N SER A 71 0.37 29.61 -5.43
CA SER A 71 -0.87 29.17 -6.08
C SER A 71 -0.73 27.88 -6.87
N TYR A 72 0.44 27.62 -7.44
CA TYR A 72 0.70 26.40 -8.20
C TYR A 72 0.85 25.14 -7.34
N SER A 73 0.97 25.29 -6.02
CA SER A 73 1.03 24.16 -5.08
C SER A 73 -0.31 23.86 -4.40
N THR A 74 -1.35 24.65 -4.68
CA THR A 74 -2.67 24.43 -4.09
C THR A 74 -3.30 23.20 -4.73
N PRO A 75 -3.58 22.12 -3.96
CA PRO A 75 -4.14 20.90 -4.52
C PRO A 75 -5.58 21.09 -4.97
N SER A 76 -5.96 20.44 -6.05
CA SER A 76 -7.35 20.20 -6.44
C SER A 76 -7.95 19.04 -5.62
N GLN A 77 -9.23 18.77 -5.80
CA GLN A 77 -9.86 17.63 -5.12
C GLN A 77 -9.17 16.31 -5.49
N GLY A 78 -8.80 15.52 -4.46
CA GLY A 78 -8.10 14.23 -4.64
C GLY A 78 -6.59 14.33 -4.84
N GLU A 79 -6.00 15.53 -4.90
CA GLU A 79 -4.56 15.71 -4.99
C GLU A 79 -3.91 15.87 -3.62
N PRO A 80 -2.64 15.45 -3.45
CA PRO A 80 -1.92 15.57 -2.20
C PRO A 80 -1.51 17.03 -1.91
N ASP A 81 -1.51 17.41 -0.62
CA ASP A 81 -1.02 18.72 -0.19
C ASP A 81 0.44 18.64 0.30
N PHE A 82 1.35 19.12 -0.53
CA PHE A 82 2.79 19.13 -0.25
C PHE A 82 3.29 20.40 0.45
N ARG A 83 2.40 21.37 0.69
CA ARG A 83 2.75 22.67 1.28
C ARG A 83 3.09 22.54 2.76
N THR A 84 3.98 23.41 3.22
CA THR A 84 4.28 23.61 4.64
C THR A 84 4.18 25.09 5.01
N SER A 85 3.89 25.39 6.28
CA SER A 85 3.92 26.77 6.80
C SER A 85 5.33 27.37 6.75
N PHE A 86 6.36 26.53 6.92
CA PHE A 86 7.77 26.92 6.81
C PHE A 86 8.09 27.41 5.40
N GLY A 87 7.70 26.63 4.38
CA GLY A 87 7.92 27.00 2.97
C GLY A 87 7.27 28.32 2.60
N THR A 88 6.06 28.59 3.10
CA THR A 88 5.38 29.88 2.85
C THR A 88 6.17 31.08 3.41
N ALA A 89 6.78 30.93 4.58
CA ALA A 89 7.58 32.00 5.19
C ALA A 89 8.88 32.25 4.40
N ILE A 90 9.54 31.18 3.91
CA ILE A 90 10.77 31.27 3.13
C ILE A 90 10.51 31.89 1.75
N ASP A 91 9.42 31.51 1.07
CA ASP A 91 8.99 32.12 -0.20
C ASP A 91 8.77 33.63 -0.07
N GLY A 92 8.10 34.04 1.02
CA GLY A 92 7.87 35.45 1.32
C GLY A 92 9.16 36.24 1.55
N GLN A 93 10.18 35.64 2.18
CA GLN A 93 11.48 36.25 2.40
C GLN A 93 12.28 36.33 1.08
N ALA A 94 12.25 35.29 0.26
CA ALA A 94 12.95 35.23 -1.02
C ALA A 94 12.36 36.18 -2.08
N GLN A 95 11.13 36.67 -1.88
CA GLN A 95 10.36 37.53 -2.80
C GLN A 95 10.22 36.92 -4.20
N VAL A 96 9.70 35.69 -4.24
CA VAL A 96 9.48 34.96 -5.49
C VAL A 96 8.44 35.68 -6.37
N SER A 97 8.79 36.02 -7.60
CA SER A 97 7.90 36.68 -8.55
C SER A 97 7.30 35.73 -9.61
N GLY A 98 7.80 34.51 -9.71
CA GLY A 98 7.33 33.48 -10.63
C GLY A 98 8.01 32.14 -10.41
N TYR A 99 7.36 31.05 -10.80
CA TYR A 99 7.81 29.66 -10.59
C TYR A 99 8.19 28.98 -11.91
N PRO A 100 9.22 28.05 -11.91
CA PRO A 100 10.10 27.77 -10.79
C PRO A 100 11.08 28.93 -10.55
N ALA A 101 11.38 29.16 -9.29
CA ALA A 101 12.43 30.04 -8.86
C ALA A 101 13.20 29.37 -7.72
N GLY A 102 14.36 29.87 -7.39
CA GLY A 102 15.11 29.36 -6.24
C GLY A 102 16.11 30.35 -5.73
N THR A 103 16.62 30.14 -4.53
CA THR A 103 17.70 30.91 -3.97
C THR A 103 18.94 30.03 -3.82
N ILE A 104 20.11 30.57 -4.18
CA ILE A 104 21.39 29.97 -3.86
C ILE A 104 21.92 30.67 -2.61
N ASN A 105 22.00 29.91 -1.50
CA ASN A 105 22.45 30.38 -0.18
C ASN A 105 21.70 31.64 0.30
N ARG A 106 20.49 31.90 -0.15
CA ARG A 106 19.73 33.14 0.07
C ARG A 106 20.60 34.40 -0.19
N HIS A 107 21.61 34.26 -1.04
CA HIS A 107 22.53 35.35 -1.39
C HIS A 107 21.87 36.27 -2.43
N GLN A 108 22.07 37.60 -2.25
CA GLN A 108 21.51 38.59 -3.16
C GLN A 108 22.46 38.80 -4.35
N PHE A 109 22.34 37.98 -5.39
CA PHE A 109 23.06 38.14 -6.64
C PHE A 109 22.46 39.24 -7.51
N THR A 110 23.24 39.72 -8.49
CA THR A 110 22.76 40.72 -9.48
C THR A 110 21.72 40.17 -10.44
N MET A 111 21.59 38.83 -10.55
CA MET A 111 20.68 38.11 -11.42
C MET A 111 19.34 37.71 -10.74
N THR A 112 19.06 38.23 -9.53
CA THR A 112 17.83 37.91 -8.80
C THR A 112 16.59 38.57 -9.41
N GLN A 113 15.42 37.97 -9.14
CA GLN A 113 14.13 38.50 -9.53
C GLN A 113 13.71 39.62 -8.59
N GLY A 114 13.42 40.82 -9.09
CA GLY A 114 12.61 41.81 -8.39
C GLY A 114 13.12 42.36 -7.04
N GLY A 115 14.40 42.20 -6.68
CA GLY A 115 14.98 42.79 -5.46
C GLY A 115 15.06 41.85 -4.23
N GLY A 116 14.57 40.61 -4.33
CA GLY A 116 14.77 39.56 -3.34
C GLY A 116 16.00 38.70 -3.64
N THR A 117 16.01 37.46 -3.12
CA THR A 117 17.09 36.48 -3.35
C THR A 117 16.73 35.42 -4.37
N ALA A 118 15.44 35.30 -4.73
CA ALA A 118 14.98 34.36 -5.74
C ALA A 118 15.51 34.70 -7.14
N MET A 119 15.91 33.69 -7.89
CA MET A 119 16.40 33.79 -9.27
C MET A 119 15.80 32.72 -10.17
N SER A 120 15.93 32.92 -11.49
CA SER A 120 15.52 31.93 -12.48
C SER A 120 16.36 30.67 -12.39
N ARG A 121 15.74 29.52 -12.67
CA ARG A 121 16.40 28.21 -12.69
C ARG A 121 17.64 28.14 -13.60
N THR A 122 17.68 28.93 -14.67
CA THR A 122 18.82 29.00 -15.59
C THR A 122 20.09 29.59 -14.97
N ASP A 123 19.95 30.32 -13.87
CA ASP A 123 21.05 31.01 -13.21
C ASP A 123 21.65 30.22 -12.04
N TRP A 124 20.96 29.17 -11.53
CA TRP A 124 21.39 28.39 -10.36
C TRP A 124 22.79 27.79 -10.50
N GLY A 125 23.12 27.21 -11.66
CA GLY A 125 24.42 26.66 -11.91
C GLY A 125 25.55 27.72 -11.85
N THR A 126 25.30 28.90 -12.40
CA THR A 126 26.26 30.03 -12.37
C THR A 126 26.46 30.55 -10.96
N ALA A 127 25.36 30.83 -10.26
CA ALA A 127 25.38 31.33 -8.88
C ALA A 127 26.01 30.30 -7.92
N GLY A 128 25.66 29.02 -8.06
CA GLY A 128 26.22 27.93 -7.26
C GLY A 128 27.75 27.81 -7.42
N ASN A 129 28.23 27.81 -8.65
CA ASN A 129 29.68 27.78 -8.91
C ASN A 129 30.43 28.99 -8.29
N MET A 130 29.77 30.16 -8.19
CA MET A 130 30.37 31.31 -7.49
C MET A 130 30.46 31.07 -5.98
N MET A 131 29.45 30.42 -5.37
CA MET A 131 29.47 30.12 -3.93
C MET A 131 30.53 29.08 -3.57
N LEU A 132 30.66 28.00 -4.32
CA LEU A 132 31.67 26.95 -4.08
C LEU A 132 33.13 27.43 -4.06
N THR A 133 33.42 28.62 -4.60
CA THR A 133 34.77 29.21 -4.61
C THR A 133 35.04 30.12 -3.41
N GLN A 134 34.01 30.36 -2.58
CA GLN A 134 34.12 31.23 -1.40
C GLN A 134 34.51 30.41 -0.16
N ALA A 135 35.42 30.93 0.68
CA ALA A 135 35.67 30.34 1.97
C ALA A 135 34.48 30.46 2.91
N SER A 136 34.22 29.42 3.68
CA SER A 136 33.24 29.44 4.77
C SER A 136 33.93 29.76 6.10
N PRO A 137 33.43 30.73 6.89
CA PRO A 137 33.92 30.97 8.24
C PRO A 137 33.41 29.93 9.26
N VAL A 138 32.52 29.02 8.85
CA VAL A 138 31.90 28.01 9.72
C VAL A 138 31.72 26.70 8.97
N ASN A 139 31.97 25.60 9.66
CA ASN A 139 31.63 24.26 9.20
C ASN A 139 30.43 23.74 10.00
N VAL A 140 29.58 22.96 9.34
CA VAL A 140 28.44 22.28 9.96
C VAL A 140 28.50 20.80 9.57
N ALA A 141 28.19 19.92 10.51
CA ALA A 141 28.08 18.49 10.26
C ALA A 141 26.90 17.88 11.02
N ILE A 142 26.33 16.82 10.45
CA ILE A 142 25.14 16.14 10.98
C ILE A 142 25.43 14.66 11.16
N MET A 143 24.98 14.10 12.28
CA MET A 143 24.75 12.67 12.46
C MET A 143 23.26 12.48 12.76
N SER A 144 22.62 11.55 12.07
CA SER A 144 21.18 11.32 12.30
C SER A 144 20.83 9.85 12.27
N ASN A 145 19.84 9.51 13.08
CA ASN A 145 19.29 8.16 13.13
C ASN A 145 17.78 8.21 13.43
N ILE A 146 17.10 7.12 13.08
CA ILE A 146 15.70 6.88 13.41
C ILE A 146 15.63 5.58 14.21
N ASP A 147 15.19 5.67 15.46
CA ASP A 147 14.81 4.50 16.24
C ASP A 147 13.48 3.95 15.71
N ILE A 148 13.55 2.79 15.08
CA ILE A 148 12.40 2.14 14.46
C ILE A 148 11.35 1.71 15.49
N GLY A 149 11.78 1.31 16.70
CA GLY A 149 10.87 0.86 17.75
C GLY A 149 9.99 1.99 18.32
N THR A 150 10.55 3.21 18.42
CA THR A 150 9.84 4.39 18.95
C THR A 150 9.40 5.36 17.85
N ASN A 151 9.77 5.09 16.61
CA ASN A 151 9.57 5.98 15.46
C ASN A 151 10.11 7.40 15.70
N THR A 152 11.27 7.50 16.36
CA THR A 152 11.87 8.77 16.79
C THR A 152 13.13 9.07 15.98
N LEU A 153 13.10 10.20 15.26
CA LEU A 153 14.26 10.80 14.63
C LEU A 153 15.10 11.49 15.70
N THR A 154 16.41 11.28 15.65
CA THR A 154 17.41 12.06 16.37
C THR A 154 18.39 12.65 15.36
N ALA A 155 18.67 13.94 15.47
CA ALA A 155 19.67 14.65 14.68
C ALA A 155 20.64 15.36 15.62
N ASP A 156 21.90 14.91 15.61
CA ASP A 156 23.00 15.55 16.30
C ASP A 156 23.73 16.44 15.30
N VAL A 157 23.88 17.71 15.61
CA VAL A 157 24.50 18.71 14.75
C VAL A 157 25.66 19.35 15.49
N GLU A 158 26.82 19.39 14.83
CA GLU A 158 27.98 20.11 15.30
C GLU A 158 28.27 21.28 14.36
N VAL A 159 28.64 22.42 14.97
CA VAL A 159 29.02 23.65 14.26
C VAL A 159 30.36 24.13 14.81
N TYR A 160 31.33 24.37 13.91
CA TYR A 160 32.65 24.86 14.28
C TYR A 160 33.05 26.08 13.45
N TYR A 161 33.42 27.17 14.12
CA TYR A 161 33.83 28.40 13.47
C TYR A 161 35.34 28.42 13.18
N THR A 162 35.69 28.45 11.90
CA THR A 162 37.06 28.51 11.39
C THR A 162 37.55 29.95 11.17
N ASP A 163 36.64 30.93 11.25
CA ASP A 163 36.91 32.36 11.23
C ASP A 163 35.79 33.10 11.97
N SER A 164 35.93 34.39 12.18
CA SER A 164 34.92 35.26 12.77
C SER A 164 33.93 35.70 11.70
N THR A 165 32.62 35.68 12.03
CA THR A 165 31.59 36.19 11.14
C THR A 165 31.43 37.70 11.22
N VAL A 166 30.98 38.33 10.14
CA VAL A 166 30.74 39.79 10.06
C VAL A 166 29.45 40.14 10.79
N VAL A 167 28.46 39.26 10.76
CA VAL A 167 27.15 39.41 11.42
C VAL A 167 27.22 38.81 12.82
N LEU A 168 26.71 39.54 13.83
CA LEU A 168 26.86 39.16 15.24
C LEU A 168 26.06 37.93 15.63
N ASP A 169 24.92 37.67 15.00
CA ASP A 169 24.06 36.54 15.31
C ASP A 169 23.92 35.66 14.07
N ASN A 170 24.26 34.36 14.21
CA ASN A 170 24.01 33.34 13.22
C ASN A 170 22.90 32.41 13.68
N TYR A 171 22.34 31.64 12.79
CA TYR A 171 21.21 30.77 13.07
C TYR A 171 21.43 29.38 12.46
N LEU A 172 21.32 28.36 13.28
CA LEU A 172 21.33 26.96 12.84
C LEU A 172 19.94 26.54 12.44
N ASN A 173 19.74 26.18 11.18
CA ASN A 173 18.50 25.63 10.65
C ASN A 173 18.66 24.12 10.45
N VAL A 174 17.63 23.34 10.82
CA VAL A 174 17.62 21.89 10.62
C VAL A 174 16.25 21.49 10.02
N PHE A 175 16.28 21.03 8.78
CA PHE A 175 15.11 20.66 8.00
C PHE A 175 15.04 19.15 7.79
N VAL A 176 13.81 18.64 7.76
CA VAL A 176 13.49 17.25 7.37
C VAL A 176 12.94 17.29 5.95
N LEU A 177 13.63 16.58 5.06
CA LEU A 177 13.27 16.45 3.65
C LEU A 177 12.84 15.00 3.37
N GLN A 178 12.08 14.80 2.31
CA GLN A 178 11.69 13.46 1.86
C GLN A 178 11.89 13.31 0.37
N ASN A 179 12.48 12.19 -0.01
CA ASN A 179 12.59 11.72 -1.40
C ASN A 179 11.47 10.74 -1.76
N ASN A 180 11.35 10.45 -3.03
CA ASN A 180 10.44 9.43 -3.57
C ASN A 180 8.96 9.64 -3.21
N VAL A 181 8.51 10.89 -3.15
CA VAL A 181 7.10 11.19 -2.90
C VAL A 181 6.34 11.21 -4.23
N ALA A 182 5.42 10.26 -4.39
CA ALA A 182 4.58 10.19 -5.59
C ALA A 182 3.50 11.29 -5.56
N GLY A 183 3.29 11.97 -6.70
CA GLY A 183 2.25 12.97 -6.83
C GLY A 183 2.03 13.44 -8.26
N PRO A 184 0.99 14.26 -8.54
CA PRO A 184 0.80 14.86 -9.84
C PRO A 184 1.85 15.94 -10.11
N GLN A 185 2.22 16.15 -11.38
CA GLN A 185 3.09 17.25 -11.78
C GLN A 185 2.82 17.66 -13.23
N VAL A 186 2.25 18.83 -13.41
CA VAL A 186 2.03 19.40 -14.74
C VAL A 186 3.37 19.66 -15.42
N GLY A 187 3.45 19.37 -16.73
CA GLY A 187 4.64 19.59 -17.55
C GLY A 187 5.72 18.51 -17.43
N ALA A 188 5.60 17.52 -16.55
CA ALA A 188 6.60 16.46 -16.34
C ALA A 188 6.96 15.74 -17.64
N GLN A 189 5.96 15.39 -18.48
CA GLN A 189 6.17 14.70 -19.74
C GLN A 189 7.10 15.46 -20.71
N SER A 190 7.06 16.79 -20.67
CA SER A 190 7.82 17.64 -21.57
C SER A 190 9.19 18.03 -21.03
N PHE A 191 9.31 18.19 -19.71
CA PHE A 191 10.47 18.84 -19.10
C PHE A 191 11.32 17.92 -18.22
N ASN A 192 10.74 16.85 -17.64
CA ASN A 192 11.49 15.86 -16.88
C ASN A 192 10.82 14.49 -16.94
N PRO A 193 10.72 13.86 -18.12
CA PRO A 193 10.06 12.56 -18.27
C PRO A 193 10.75 11.43 -17.49
N GLY A 194 12.04 11.58 -17.14
CA GLY A 194 12.78 10.59 -16.37
C GLY A 194 12.33 10.46 -14.90
N ALA A 195 11.58 11.43 -14.39
CA ALA A 195 11.01 11.39 -13.05
C ALA A 195 9.54 10.90 -13.02
N ILE A 196 8.99 10.50 -14.16
CA ILE A 196 7.65 9.92 -14.24
C ILE A 196 7.71 8.45 -13.80
N ILE A 197 6.81 8.08 -12.90
CA ILE A 197 6.70 6.74 -12.33
C ILE A 197 5.27 6.20 -12.51
N PRO A 198 5.03 4.89 -12.39
CA PRO A 198 3.67 4.35 -12.30
C PRO A 198 2.90 4.92 -11.10
N GLY A 199 1.61 5.19 -11.26
CA GLY A 199 0.79 5.69 -10.16
C GLY A 199 -0.56 6.26 -10.63
N PRO A 200 -1.38 6.75 -9.69
CA PRO A 200 -2.79 7.09 -9.95
C PRO A 200 -2.99 8.40 -10.70
N TRP A 201 -1.97 9.26 -10.83
CA TRP A 201 -2.08 10.54 -11.55
C TRP A 201 -1.55 10.44 -12.98
N ASN A 202 -1.91 11.39 -13.83
CA ASN A 202 -1.47 11.43 -15.23
C ASN A 202 -0.81 12.79 -15.58
N PRO A 203 0.55 12.87 -15.53
CA PRO A 203 1.46 11.83 -15.06
C PRO A 203 1.60 11.76 -13.54
N THR A 204 1.94 10.58 -13.00
CA THR A 204 2.50 10.47 -11.66
C THR A 204 3.98 10.78 -11.72
N TYR A 205 4.44 11.67 -10.83
CA TYR A 205 5.80 12.19 -10.79
C TYR A 205 6.46 11.86 -9.46
N ASN A 206 7.76 11.61 -9.48
CA ASN A 206 8.57 11.36 -8.29
C ASN A 206 9.18 12.67 -7.79
N HIS A 207 8.65 13.21 -6.69
CA HIS A 207 9.15 14.40 -6.03
C HIS A 207 10.26 14.02 -5.05
N ASN A 208 11.40 14.75 -5.11
CA ASN A 208 12.56 14.53 -4.25
C ASN A 208 12.94 15.79 -3.49
N HIS A 209 13.75 15.63 -2.42
CA HIS A 209 14.22 16.72 -1.56
C HIS A 209 13.11 17.63 -1.03
N MET A 210 11.91 17.08 -0.90
CA MET A 210 10.71 17.82 -0.52
C MET A 210 10.79 18.25 0.94
N LEU A 211 10.63 19.55 1.22
CA LEU A 211 10.54 20.05 2.59
C LEU A 211 9.28 19.53 3.29
N ARG A 212 9.48 18.71 4.34
CA ARG A 212 8.39 18.13 5.12
C ARG A 212 8.23 18.80 6.48
N HIS A 213 9.33 19.10 7.15
CA HIS A 213 9.31 19.66 8.50
C HIS A 213 10.58 20.48 8.78
N SER A 214 10.54 21.29 9.84
CA SER A 214 11.71 21.95 10.39
C SER A 214 11.78 21.69 11.88
N LEU A 215 12.94 21.21 12.35
CA LEU A 215 13.20 20.95 13.77
C LEU A 215 13.49 22.23 14.56
N THR A 216 13.90 23.31 13.85
CA THR A 216 14.31 24.60 14.42
C THR A 216 13.37 25.76 14.04
N GLY A 217 12.24 25.45 13.38
CA GLY A 217 11.47 26.48 12.69
C GLY A 217 12.19 26.98 11.43
N GLN A 218 11.55 27.84 10.65
CA GLN A 218 12.07 28.29 9.35
C GLN A 218 13.26 29.27 9.44
N TRP A 219 13.56 29.80 10.63
CA TRP A 219 14.62 30.79 10.83
C TRP A 219 15.77 30.28 11.70
N GLY A 220 15.64 29.11 12.28
CA GLY A 220 16.72 28.45 13.02
C GLY A 220 16.85 28.85 14.48
N ASP A 221 17.78 28.19 15.18
CA ASP A 221 18.18 28.47 16.55
C ASP A 221 19.42 29.35 16.57
N ILE A 222 19.45 30.33 17.48
CA ILE A 222 20.46 31.37 17.52
C ILE A 222 21.84 30.85 17.96
N LEU A 223 22.87 31.23 17.25
CA LEU A 223 24.30 31.12 17.56
C LEU A 223 24.79 32.54 17.82
N SER A 224 24.81 32.98 19.09
CA SER A 224 25.06 34.38 19.43
C SER A 224 26.52 34.73 19.34
N SER A 225 26.86 35.73 18.52
CA SER A 225 28.17 36.36 18.41
C SER A 225 29.36 35.39 18.27
N PRO A 226 29.29 34.41 17.34
CA PRO A 226 30.33 33.37 17.24
C PRO A 226 31.69 33.96 16.86
N GLN A 227 32.73 33.35 17.41
CA GLN A 227 34.11 33.72 17.20
C GLN A 227 34.92 32.54 16.64
N LEU A 228 36.10 32.84 16.06
CA LEU A 228 37.05 31.83 15.67
C LEU A 228 37.29 30.81 16.80
N GLY A 229 37.12 29.54 16.52
CA GLY A 229 37.31 28.41 17.44
C GLY A 229 36.10 28.06 18.28
N ASP A 230 34.98 28.78 18.15
CA ASP A 230 33.74 28.41 18.84
C ASP A 230 33.17 27.12 18.27
N PHE A 231 32.71 26.28 19.20
CA PHE A 231 32.15 24.97 18.90
C PHE A 231 30.80 24.81 19.59
N TYR A 232 29.79 24.45 18.81
CA TYR A 232 28.42 24.24 19.29
C TYR A 232 27.97 22.82 18.95
N THR A 233 27.18 22.23 19.84
CA THR A 233 26.53 20.94 19.66
C THR A 233 25.07 21.05 19.97
N PHE A 234 24.24 20.46 19.11
CA PHE A 234 22.78 20.40 19.27
C PHE A 234 22.28 18.99 19.05
N THR A 235 21.27 18.58 19.82
CA THR A 235 20.53 17.34 19.59
C THR A 235 19.06 17.67 19.45
N TYR A 236 18.50 17.35 18.30
CA TYR A 236 17.09 17.49 18.02
C TYR A 236 16.45 16.11 17.97
N THR A 237 15.25 16.00 18.56
CA THR A 237 14.45 14.76 18.52
C THR A 237 13.05 15.08 18.02
N TRP A 238 12.52 14.20 17.17
CA TRP A 238 11.18 14.33 16.64
C TRP A 238 10.51 12.96 16.50
N VAL A 239 9.34 12.79 17.16
CA VAL A 239 8.51 11.60 16.93
C VAL A 239 7.84 11.76 15.57
N LEU A 240 8.19 10.87 14.66
CA LEU A 240 7.74 10.94 13.28
C LEU A 240 6.25 10.59 13.19
N PRO A 241 5.41 11.47 12.61
CA PRO A 241 4.02 11.13 12.31
C PRO A 241 3.95 10.15 11.15
N THR A 242 2.82 9.47 10.99
CA THR A 242 2.55 8.59 9.85
C THR A 242 2.43 9.36 8.54
N ASP A 243 1.92 10.58 8.60
CA ASP A 243 1.75 11.47 7.46
C ASP A 243 1.87 12.95 7.84
N ILE A 244 2.02 13.80 6.83
CA ILE A 244 1.90 15.26 6.95
C ILE A 244 0.94 15.72 5.86
N ASN A 245 -0.16 16.37 6.26
CA ASN A 245 -1.27 16.78 5.37
C ASN A 245 -1.87 15.62 4.56
N GLY A 246 -1.98 14.42 5.15
CA GLY A 246 -2.46 13.22 4.49
C GLY A 246 -1.47 12.58 3.52
N VAL A 247 -0.23 13.07 3.45
CA VAL A 247 0.84 12.51 2.62
C VAL A 247 1.79 11.71 3.50
N SER A 248 1.93 10.43 3.24
CA SER A 248 2.75 9.49 4.03
C SER A 248 4.19 9.99 4.22
N LEU A 249 4.70 9.79 5.42
CA LEU A 249 6.10 10.06 5.76
C LEU A 249 6.89 8.75 5.74
N ASP A 250 7.57 8.48 4.62
CA ASP A 250 8.41 7.29 4.47
C ASP A 250 9.78 7.51 5.11
N ILE A 251 10.00 6.88 6.26
CA ILE A 251 11.23 7.00 7.05
C ILE A 251 12.50 6.53 6.33
N THR A 252 12.36 5.68 5.32
CA THR A 252 13.50 5.17 4.52
C THR A 252 13.96 6.15 3.44
N ASN A 253 13.14 7.18 3.19
CA ASN A 253 13.37 8.20 2.16
C ASN A 253 13.57 9.60 2.75
N LEU A 254 13.89 9.70 4.06
CA LEU A 254 14.16 10.97 4.69
C LEU A 254 15.60 11.42 4.48
N GLU A 255 15.78 12.73 4.44
CA GLU A 255 17.05 13.43 4.53
C GLU A 255 16.95 14.51 5.59
N ILE A 256 18.06 14.77 6.28
CA ILE A 256 18.20 15.85 7.26
C ILE A 256 19.22 16.83 6.72
N ALA A 257 18.76 18.06 6.48
CA ALA A 257 19.60 19.16 6.04
C ALA A 257 19.82 20.12 7.21
N ALA A 258 21.09 20.43 7.52
CA ALA A 258 21.45 21.48 8.47
C ALA A 258 22.28 22.55 7.76
N PHE A 259 22.00 23.80 8.07
CA PHE A 259 22.75 24.93 7.52
C PHE A 259 22.78 26.09 8.49
N VAL A 260 23.86 26.86 8.42
CA VAL A 260 24.08 28.06 9.23
C VAL A 260 23.81 29.28 8.35
N ALA A 261 22.95 30.18 8.85
CA ALA A 261 22.64 31.45 8.18
C ALA A 261 23.06 32.65 9.03
N GLU A 262 23.45 33.75 8.36
CA GLU A 262 23.61 35.07 8.96
C GLU A 262 22.22 35.74 8.99
N ASP A 263 21.72 35.97 10.20
CA ASP A 263 20.33 36.42 10.37
C ASP A 263 19.32 35.49 9.63
N ASN A 264 18.24 36.01 9.08
CA ASN A 264 17.29 35.25 8.26
C ASN A 264 17.69 35.20 6.77
N GLN A 265 18.80 35.82 6.39
CA GLN A 265 19.08 36.14 5.00
C GLN A 265 20.16 35.21 4.40
N GLU A 266 21.40 35.42 4.64
CA GLU A 266 22.51 34.75 3.96
C GLU A 266 22.77 33.38 4.57
N ILE A 267 22.63 32.28 3.82
CA ILE A 267 23.12 30.98 4.25
C ILE A 267 24.64 30.90 3.99
N ILE A 268 25.41 30.60 5.02
CA ILE A 268 26.84 30.51 4.94
C ILE A 268 27.25 29.20 4.28
N THR A 269 26.81 28.07 4.87
CA THR A 269 27.10 26.71 4.39
C THR A 269 26.08 25.75 4.95
N GLY A 270 26.01 24.52 4.41
CA GLY A 270 25.11 23.48 4.88
C GLY A 270 25.57 22.07 4.52
N GLU A 271 24.97 21.09 5.13
CA GLU A 271 25.16 19.67 4.87
C GLU A 271 23.82 18.95 4.85
N VAL A 272 23.71 17.84 4.13
CA VAL A 272 22.55 16.97 4.09
C VAL A 272 22.98 15.50 4.18
N ILE A 273 22.28 14.73 5.03
CA ILE A 273 22.52 13.29 5.18
C ILE A 273 21.20 12.52 5.23
N ALA A 274 21.22 11.24 4.87
CA ALA A 274 20.14 10.33 5.17
C ALA A 274 20.30 9.77 6.59
N PRO A 275 19.25 9.72 7.43
CA PRO A 275 19.31 9.10 8.74
C PRO A 275 19.60 7.60 8.66
N SER A 276 20.42 7.08 9.57
CA SER A 276 20.58 5.65 9.75
C SER A 276 19.39 5.07 10.52
N LEU A 277 18.93 3.85 10.15
CA LEU A 277 17.88 3.17 10.89
C LEU A 277 18.50 2.39 12.07
N LEU A 278 18.01 2.65 13.28
CA LEU A 278 18.44 1.94 14.49
C LEU A 278 17.41 0.89 14.88
N PHE A 279 17.87 -0.35 14.95
CA PHE A 279 17.11 -1.49 15.46
C PHE A 279 17.69 -1.82 16.84
N LEU A 280 17.09 -1.26 17.90
CA LEU A 280 17.61 -1.37 19.26
C LEU A 280 17.36 -2.75 19.87
N ASN A 281 16.28 -3.41 19.48
CA ASN A 281 15.93 -4.74 19.92
C ASN A 281 16.66 -5.80 19.07
N ALA A 282 17.05 -6.91 19.69
CA ALA A 282 17.58 -8.05 18.95
C ALA A 282 16.46 -8.82 18.25
N TYR A 283 15.33 -8.96 18.93
CA TYR A 283 14.17 -9.72 18.49
C TYR A 283 12.92 -8.85 18.68
N ASP A 284 12.31 -8.43 17.58
CA ASP A 284 11.15 -7.57 17.54
C ASP A 284 10.46 -7.78 16.17
N ALA A 285 9.23 -8.23 16.17
CA ALA A 285 8.46 -8.49 14.96
C ALA A 285 7.09 -7.81 15.06
N ASN A 286 6.77 -6.99 14.09
CA ASN A 286 5.54 -6.20 14.03
C ASN A 286 4.60 -6.77 12.97
N VAL A 287 3.31 -6.91 13.29
CA VAL A 287 2.25 -7.09 12.29
C VAL A 287 1.83 -5.71 11.78
N THR A 288 2.12 -5.42 10.52
CA THR A 288 1.85 -4.10 9.92
C THR A 288 0.43 -3.98 9.39
N THR A 289 -0.04 -4.99 8.67
CA THR A 289 -1.40 -5.03 8.12
C THR A 289 -1.94 -6.45 8.09
N SER A 290 -3.26 -6.58 8.16
CA SER A 290 -3.97 -7.80 7.76
C SER A 290 -5.19 -7.42 6.94
N THR A 291 -5.44 -8.16 5.86
CA THR A 291 -6.56 -7.92 4.95
C THR A 291 -7.28 -9.23 4.66
N ALA A 292 -8.61 -9.18 4.67
CA ALA A 292 -9.51 -10.19 4.14
C ALA A 292 -10.37 -9.52 3.08
N GLU A 293 -11.07 -10.27 2.27
CA GLU A 293 -12.08 -9.69 1.39
C GLU A 293 -13.13 -8.92 2.21
N ASP A 294 -13.58 -7.76 1.72
CA ASP A 294 -14.49 -6.88 2.47
C ASP A 294 -15.83 -7.57 2.77
N VAL A 295 -16.31 -8.41 1.85
CA VAL A 295 -17.57 -9.16 1.97
C VAL A 295 -17.34 -10.61 1.58
N ILE A 296 -17.62 -11.55 2.49
CA ILE A 296 -17.41 -12.97 2.30
C ILE A 296 -18.75 -13.71 2.39
N CYS A 297 -18.98 -14.65 1.49
CA CYS A 297 -20.15 -15.49 1.48
C CYS A 297 -19.95 -16.87 2.14
N ALA A 298 -18.74 -17.39 2.05
CA ALA A 298 -18.39 -18.70 2.60
C ALA A 298 -18.24 -18.67 4.13
N SER A 299 -18.17 -19.82 4.76
CA SER A 299 -17.79 -20.00 6.16
C SER A 299 -16.27 -20.20 6.35
N GLU A 300 -15.50 -19.91 5.34
CA GLU A 300 -14.03 -19.91 5.31
C GLU A 300 -13.54 -18.72 4.51
N THR A 301 -12.35 -18.23 4.80
CA THR A 301 -11.76 -17.05 4.14
C THR A 301 -10.26 -17.19 4.00
N ASP A 302 -9.71 -16.49 3.03
CA ASP A 302 -8.28 -16.27 2.89
C ASP A 302 -7.92 -14.94 3.56
N ILE A 303 -6.81 -14.91 4.29
CA ILE A 303 -6.34 -13.68 4.93
C ILE A 303 -4.88 -13.47 4.56
N GLU A 304 -4.59 -12.28 4.06
CA GLU A 304 -3.22 -11.81 3.89
C GLU A 304 -2.76 -11.11 5.16
N ILE A 305 -1.58 -11.46 5.64
CA ILE A 305 -0.94 -10.79 6.77
C ILE A 305 0.46 -10.34 6.39
N THR A 306 0.73 -9.06 6.60
CA THR A 306 2.05 -8.48 6.41
C THR A 306 2.70 -8.22 7.77
N PHE A 307 3.91 -8.69 7.92
CA PHE A 307 4.72 -8.47 9.12
C PHE A 307 6.12 -8.00 8.75
N LYS A 308 6.79 -7.33 9.68
CA LYS A 308 8.10 -6.70 9.48
C LYS A 308 9.05 -7.08 10.60
N ASN A 309 10.31 -7.31 10.26
CA ASN A 309 11.38 -7.51 11.24
C ASN A 309 11.90 -6.16 11.75
N TYR A 310 11.52 -5.80 12.97
CA TYR A 310 12.04 -4.62 13.68
C TYR A 310 13.24 -4.95 14.58
N GLY A 311 13.64 -6.22 14.65
CA GLY A 311 14.85 -6.66 15.33
C GLY A 311 16.12 -6.40 14.50
N ASN A 312 17.29 -6.35 15.15
CA ASN A 312 18.60 -6.24 14.50
C ASN A 312 19.16 -7.61 14.07
N GLN A 313 18.51 -8.72 14.43
CA GLN A 313 18.86 -10.07 14.01
C GLN A 313 18.02 -10.48 12.81
N LEU A 314 18.58 -11.33 11.93
CA LEU A 314 17.83 -11.97 10.87
C LEU A 314 16.66 -12.77 11.47
N LEU A 315 15.43 -12.48 11.06
CA LEU A 315 14.25 -13.22 11.49
C LEU A 315 14.13 -14.50 10.65
N THR A 316 14.20 -15.64 11.31
CA THR A 316 14.15 -16.97 10.66
C THR A 316 12.92 -17.77 11.00
N SER A 317 12.21 -17.39 12.07
CA SER A 317 10.93 -17.97 12.46
C SER A 317 10.08 -16.98 13.23
N LEU A 318 8.75 -17.10 13.10
CA LEU A 318 7.77 -16.26 13.79
C LEU A 318 6.48 -17.06 13.98
N ASP A 319 5.89 -16.98 15.18
CA ASP A 319 4.57 -17.51 15.45
C ASP A 319 3.54 -16.41 15.21
N LEU A 320 2.73 -16.55 14.16
CA LEU A 320 1.59 -15.68 13.86
C LEU A 320 0.33 -16.36 14.41
N THR A 321 -0.15 -15.87 15.53
CA THR A 321 -1.37 -16.38 16.18
C THR A 321 -2.55 -15.52 15.75
N TYR A 322 -3.65 -16.16 15.36
CA TYR A 322 -4.87 -15.45 15.03
C TYR A 322 -6.10 -16.10 15.66
N ASP A 323 -7.13 -15.32 15.85
CA ASP A 323 -8.49 -15.76 16.12
C ASP A 323 -9.49 -14.95 15.27
N ILE A 324 -10.66 -15.56 15.00
CA ILE A 324 -11.78 -14.87 14.38
C ILE A 324 -12.92 -14.82 15.38
N ASN A 325 -13.47 -13.62 15.61
CA ASN A 325 -14.60 -13.36 16.50
C ASN A 325 -14.35 -13.78 17.96
N GLY A 326 -13.09 -13.77 18.43
CA GLY A 326 -12.73 -14.24 19.76
C GLY A 326 -12.85 -15.75 19.94
N GLY A 327 -12.82 -16.51 18.86
CA GLY A 327 -12.84 -17.98 18.85
C GLY A 327 -11.54 -18.60 19.34
N ALA A 328 -11.34 -19.87 19.04
CA ALA A 328 -10.10 -20.57 19.40
C ALA A 328 -8.93 -20.02 18.58
N SER A 329 -7.85 -19.63 19.26
CA SER A 329 -6.64 -19.15 18.60
C SER A 329 -5.94 -20.25 17.81
N VAL A 330 -5.48 -19.93 16.62
CA VAL A 330 -4.71 -20.81 15.72
C VAL A 330 -3.33 -20.19 15.52
N ILE A 331 -2.30 -21.02 15.45
CA ILE A 331 -0.92 -20.56 15.24
C ILE A 331 -0.48 -20.98 13.84
N TYR A 332 -0.05 -20.00 13.05
CA TYR A 332 0.69 -20.20 11.81
C TYR A 332 2.17 -20.00 12.09
N ASN A 333 2.96 -21.08 11.95
CA ASN A 333 4.40 -20.99 12.17
C ASN A 333 5.10 -20.59 10.86
N TRP A 334 5.52 -19.34 10.79
CA TRP A 334 6.30 -18.86 9.65
C TRP A 334 7.77 -19.23 9.81
N VAL A 335 8.41 -19.61 8.71
CA VAL A 335 9.86 -19.89 8.61
C VAL A 335 10.39 -19.25 7.34
N GLY A 336 11.43 -18.44 7.45
CA GLY A 336 12.00 -17.72 6.32
C GLY A 336 13.37 -17.12 6.62
N ASN A 337 13.72 -16.03 5.91
CA ASN A 337 14.94 -15.26 6.11
C ASN A 337 14.62 -13.77 5.87
N LEU A 338 14.10 -13.09 6.88
CA LEU A 338 13.72 -11.70 6.79
C LEU A 338 14.77 -10.81 7.46
N ALA A 339 15.46 -10.00 6.68
CA ALA A 339 16.50 -9.08 7.17
C ALA A 339 15.90 -7.99 8.08
N PRO A 340 16.70 -7.36 8.96
CA PRO A 340 16.29 -6.18 9.71
C PRO A 340 15.67 -5.11 8.79
N GLY A 341 14.49 -4.60 9.16
CA GLY A 341 13.73 -3.62 8.39
C GLY A 341 12.95 -4.16 7.20
N ALA A 342 13.16 -5.39 6.79
CA ALA A 342 12.40 -6.02 5.72
C ALA A 342 11.01 -6.48 6.20
N GLN A 343 10.08 -6.57 5.27
CA GLN A 343 8.72 -7.07 5.51
C GLN A 343 8.38 -8.22 4.55
N GLU A 344 7.45 -9.05 4.94
CA GLU A 344 6.90 -10.14 4.12
C GLU A 344 5.39 -10.22 4.31
N THR A 345 4.70 -10.57 3.23
CA THR A 345 3.27 -10.84 3.23
C THR A 345 3.05 -12.34 3.00
N VAL A 346 2.25 -12.96 3.83
CA VAL A 346 1.82 -14.36 3.66
C VAL A 346 0.31 -14.43 3.57
N THR A 347 -0.20 -15.32 2.73
CA THR A 347 -1.62 -15.63 2.60
C THR A 347 -1.90 -16.94 3.32
N ILE A 348 -2.82 -16.93 4.27
CA ILE A 348 -3.30 -18.14 4.93
C ILE A 348 -4.68 -18.43 4.37
N THR A 349 -4.80 -19.57 3.70
CA THR A 349 -6.01 -19.92 2.93
C THR A 349 -6.95 -20.83 3.69
N ASN A 350 -8.25 -20.77 3.33
CA ASN A 350 -9.31 -21.64 3.84
C ASN A 350 -9.42 -21.61 5.37
N ILE A 351 -9.36 -20.43 5.97
CA ILE A 351 -9.52 -20.26 7.41
C ILE A 351 -10.99 -20.40 7.77
N PRO A 352 -11.41 -21.46 8.48
CA PRO A 352 -12.81 -21.63 8.86
C PRO A 352 -13.22 -20.67 9.98
N PHE A 353 -14.42 -20.16 9.92
CA PHE A 353 -14.98 -19.29 10.96
C PHE A 353 -16.47 -19.52 11.14
N SER A 354 -17.00 -19.06 12.28
CA SER A 354 -18.46 -18.99 12.51
C SER A 354 -18.94 -17.62 12.06
N PRO A 355 -19.70 -17.52 10.96
CA PRO A 355 -20.08 -16.24 10.38
C PRO A 355 -20.87 -15.35 11.35
N GLN A 356 -20.54 -14.06 11.34
CA GLN A 356 -21.28 -12.97 11.98
C GLN A 356 -21.46 -11.86 10.96
N ALA A 357 -22.44 -10.96 11.15
CA ALA A 357 -22.64 -9.83 10.25
C ALA A 357 -21.35 -9.02 10.03
N ASN A 358 -20.63 -8.75 11.11
CA ASN A 358 -19.29 -8.17 11.07
C ASN A 358 -18.33 -9.12 11.77
N ASN A 359 -17.34 -9.59 11.06
CA ASN A 359 -16.33 -10.49 11.59
C ASN A 359 -15.06 -9.69 11.90
N THR A 360 -14.38 -10.10 12.95
CA THR A 360 -13.12 -9.48 13.38
C THR A 360 -12.04 -10.54 13.42
N VAL A 361 -10.90 -10.26 12.81
CA VAL A 361 -9.69 -11.09 12.90
C VAL A 361 -8.69 -10.36 13.76
N THR A 362 -8.24 -11.01 14.84
CA THR A 362 -7.17 -10.49 15.70
C THR A 362 -5.89 -11.26 15.43
N TRP A 363 -4.80 -10.56 15.20
CA TRP A 363 -3.48 -11.13 14.99
C TRP A 363 -2.52 -10.76 16.09
N LEU A 364 -1.63 -11.69 16.41
CA LEU A 364 -0.54 -11.49 17.37
C LEU A 364 0.72 -12.20 16.85
N ALA A 365 1.80 -11.45 16.63
CA ALA A 365 3.13 -11.98 16.35
C ALA A 365 3.85 -12.28 17.67
N THR A 366 4.45 -13.46 17.79
CA THR A 366 5.18 -13.89 18.98
C THR A 366 6.37 -14.76 18.64
N ASN A 367 7.26 -14.94 19.60
CA ASN A 367 8.41 -15.86 19.51
C ASN A 367 9.32 -15.66 18.29
N PRO A 368 9.73 -14.41 17.93
CA PRO A 368 10.70 -14.21 16.87
C PRO A 368 11.98 -15.02 17.15
N ASN A 369 12.37 -15.91 16.21
CA ASN A 369 13.49 -16.83 16.38
C ASN A 369 13.42 -17.70 17.65
N ALA A 370 12.21 -18.06 18.11
CA ALA A 370 11.96 -18.75 19.37
C ALA A 370 12.48 -17.98 20.61
N GLN A 371 12.59 -16.65 20.53
CA GLN A 371 12.94 -15.75 21.61
C GLN A 371 11.73 -14.90 22.04
N VAL A 372 11.85 -14.24 23.20
CA VAL A 372 10.85 -13.27 23.65
C VAL A 372 10.94 -12.04 22.76
N ASP A 373 9.81 -11.59 22.24
CA ASP A 373 9.72 -10.31 21.56
C ASP A 373 9.95 -9.16 22.55
N GLN A 374 10.89 -8.28 22.22
CA GLN A 374 11.36 -7.22 23.12
C GLN A 374 10.49 -5.95 23.07
N ASN A 375 9.55 -5.87 22.11
CA ASN A 375 8.59 -4.79 21.99
C ASN A 375 7.19 -5.33 21.68
N THR A 376 6.47 -5.75 22.70
CA THR A 376 5.15 -6.36 22.57
C THR A 376 4.03 -5.35 22.23
N THR A 377 4.32 -4.06 22.14
CA THR A 377 3.30 -3.03 21.86
C THR A 377 2.92 -2.92 20.40
N ASN A 378 3.74 -3.46 19.49
CA ASN A 378 3.56 -3.42 18.05
C ASN A 378 3.17 -4.78 17.42
N ASN A 379 3.01 -5.83 18.25
CA ASN A 379 2.86 -7.21 17.79
C ASN A 379 1.47 -7.56 17.27
N SER A 380 0.46 -6.71 17.44
CA SER A 380 -0.92 -7.04 17.12
C SER A 380 -1.52 -6.17 16.03
N SER A 381 -2.41 -6.77 15.25
CA SER A 381 -3.24 -6.08 14.27
C SER A 381 -4.67 -6.63 14.31
N ILE A 382 -5.63 -5.82 13.89
CA ILE A 382 -7.04 -6.19 13.80
C ILE A 382 -7.53 -5.81 12.41
N SER A 383 -8.22 -6.75 11.75
CA SER A 383 -8.97 -6.49 10.52
C SER A 383 -10.41 -6.94 10.67
N THR A 384 -11.28 -6.41 9.83
CA THR A 384 -12.71 -6.74 9.85
C THR A 384 -13.19 -7.03 8.44
N PHE A 385 -14.18 -7.91 8.33
CA PHE A 385 -14.88 -8.19 7.08
C PHE A 385 -16.34 -8.52 7.38
N LYS A 386 -17.20 -8.34 6.39
CA LYS A 386 -18.64 -8.65 6.49
C LYS A 386 -18.94 -10.04 5.96
N HIS A 387 -20.00 -10.65 6.47
CA HIS A 387 -20.58 -11.84 5.85
C HIS A 387 -21.85 -11.43 5.11
N TRP A 388 -21.96 -11.77 3.83
CA TRP A 388 -23.04 -11.35 2.95
C TRP A 388 -24.42 -11.63 3.55
N ASN A 389 -24.63 -12.85 3.99
CA ASN A 389 -25.93 -13.32 4.46
C ASN A 389 -26.38 -12.75 5.82
N LEU A 390 -25.46 -12.19 6.62
CA LEU A 390 -25.72 -11.72 7.97
C LEU A 390 -25.60 -10.19 8.12
N SER A 391 -25.05 -9.52 7.12
CA SER A 391 -24.86 -8.05 7.14
C SER A 391 -26.17 -7.27 6.97
N GLY A 392 -27.23 -7.93 6.47
CA GLY A 392 -28.51 -7.32 6.13
C GLY A 392 -28.53 -6.63 4.76
N ASP A 393 -27.40 -6.59 4.10
CA ASP A 393 -27.23 -5.96 2.78
C ASP A 393 -27.42 -6.97 1.63
N VAL A 394 -27.65 -8.24 1.93
CA VAL A 394 -27.85 -9.33 0.96
C VAL A 394 -29.33 -9.62 0.78
N ILE A 395 -29.76 -9.77 -0.45
CA ILE A 395 -31.14 -10.17 -0.78
C ILE A 395 -31.20 -11.71 -0.77
N PRO A 396 -31.86 -12.30 0.23
CA PRO A 396 -31.93 -13.75 0.35
C PRO A 396 -33.07 -14.33 -0.53
N GLY A 397 -32.93 -15.62 -0.84
CA GLY A 397 -34.01 -16.39 -1.41
C GLY A 397 -34.28 -16.17 -2.90
N ILE A 398 -33.29 -15.59 -3.61
CA ILE A 398 -33.33 -15.51 -5.07
C ILE A 398 -33.18 -16.91 -5.66
N ILE A 399 -33.98 -17.21 -6.63
CA ILE A 399 -34.01 -18.54 -7.24
C ILE A 399 -32.96 -18.61 -8.34
N ALA A 400 -32.04 -19.57 -8.22
CA ALA A 400 -31.08 -19.86 -9.26
C ALA A 400 -31.75 -20.16 -10.61
N GLY A 401 -31.16 -19.70 -11.68
CA GLY A 401 -31.70 -19.81 -13.03
C GLY A 401 -31.55 -18.50 -13.80
N THR A 402 -32.58 -18.13 -14.54
CA THR A 402 -32.61 -16.89 -15.31
C THR A 402 -32.83 -15.69 -14.42
N ILE A 403 -31.97 -14.71 -14.55
CA ILE A 403 -32.08 -13.36 -13.99
C ILE A 403 -32.42 -12.42 -15.14
N ASP A 404 -33.56 -11.73 -15.01
CA ASP A 404 -34.03 -10.76 -15.99
C ASP A 404 -33.52 -9.35 -15.60
N VAL A 405 -32.87 -8.66 -16.53
CA VAL A 405 -32.34 -7.32 -16.35
C VAL A 405 -33.04 -6.37 -17.33
N ALA A 406 -33.93 -5.55 -16.82
CA ALA A 406 -34.67 -4.56 -17.59
C ALA A 406 -34.06 -3.16 -17.32
N ILE A 407 -33.53 -2.51 -18.35
CA ILE A 407 -32.87 -1.20 -18.25
C ILE A 407 -33.55 -0.23 -19.22
N PHE A 408 -33.98 0.90 -18.72
CA PHE A 408 -34.31 2.07 -19.54
C PHE A 408 -33.25 3.12 -19.31
N THR A 409 -32.51 3.46 -20.38
CA THR A 409 -31.41 4.43 -20.29
C THR A 409 -31.92 5.86 -20.35
N ASP A 410 -31.19 6.76 -19.75
CA ASP A 410 -31.37 8.21 -19.90
C ASP A 410 -30.78 8.76 -21.22
N GLY A 411 -30.43 10.04 -21.28
CA GLY A 411 -29.85 10.69 -22.46
C GLY A 411 -28.41 10.31 -22.77
N TYR A 412 -27.75 9.53 -21.93
CA TYR A 412 -26.34 9.11 -22.03
C TYR A 412 -26.14 7.60 -21.88
N GLY A 413 -27.01 6.79 -22.46
CA GLY A 413 -26.98 5.33 -22.37
C GLY A 413 -25.63 4.67 -22.71
N SER A 414 -24.73 5.36 -23.43
CA SER A 414 -23.37 4.87 -23.70
C SER A 414 -22.48 4.79 -22.45
N GLU A 415 -22.88 5.39 -21.36
CA GLU A 415 -22.15 5.42 -20.07
C GLU A 415 -22.58 4.27 -19.16
N THR A 416 -23.76 3.68 -19.43
CA THR A 416 -24.37 2.62 -18.63
C THR A 416 -23.91 1.23 -19.08
N THR A 417 -23.38 0.44 -18.13
CA THR A 417 -23.09 -0.99 -18.29
C THR A 417 -23.44 -1.74 -17.01
N TRP A 418 -23.59 -3.06 -17.08
CA TRP A 418 -23.84 -3.90 -15.92
C TRP A 418 -23.17 -5.27 -16.06
N GLU A 419 -22.95 -5.93 -14.92
CA GLU A 419 -22.55 -7.33 -14.85
C GLU A 419 -23.11 -8.02 -13.62
N ILE A 420 -23.21 -9.35 -13.68
CA ILE A 420 -23.45 -10.22 -12.53
C ILE A 420 -22.23 -11.11 -12.38
N ILE A 421 -21.59 -11.04 -11.23
CA ILE A 421 -20.38 -11.79 -10.91
C ILE A 421 -20.61 -12.67 -9.68
N ASP A 422 -19.83 -13.75 -9.54
CA ASP A 422 -19.73 -14.52 -8.30
C ASP A 422 -18.61 -13.99 -7.39
N GLU A 423 -18.44 -14.61 -6.23
CA GLU A 423 -17.39 -14.31 -5.25
C GLU A 423 -15.95 -14.48 -5.78
N ASN A 424 -15.78 -15.20 -6.90
CA ASN A 424 -14.48 -15.41 -7.57
C ASN A 424 -14.27 -14.46 -8.75
N GLY A 425 -15.20 -13.53 -8.99
CA GLY A 425 -15.16 -12.60 -10.11
C GLY A 425 -15.53 -13.22 -11.47
N ASN A 426 -16.13 -14.41 -11.49
CA ASN A 426 -16.62 -15.01 -12.74
C ASN A 426 -17.89 -14.31 -13.18
N ILE A 427 -17.95 -13.84 -14.43
CA ILE A 427 -19.10 -13.13 -15.00
C ILE A 427 -20.15 -14.14 -15.48
N TYR A 428 -21.39 -13.99 -14.99
CA TYR A 428 -22.55 -14.79 -15.35
C TYR A 428 -23.50 -14.08 -16.32
N GLY A 429 -23.37 -12.78 -16.45
CA GLY A 429 -24.07 -11.95 -17.42
C GLY A 429 -23.53 -10.54 -17.41
N SER A 430 -23.59 -9.86 -18.54
CA SER A 430 -23.20 -8.47 -18.66
C SER A 430 -23.89 -7.81 -19.84
N GLY A 431 -24.06 -6.50 -19.80
CA GLY A 431 -24.65 -5.72 -20.88
C GLY A 431 -24.16 -4.28 -20.96
N GLY A 432 -24.51 -3.62 -22.07
CA GLY A 432 -24.07 -2.26 -22.39
C GLY A 432 -22.73 -2.21 -23.15
N PRO A 433 -22.26 -1.01 -23.53
CA PRO A 433 -22.98 0.28 -23.44
C PRO A 433 -24.20 0.36 -24.38
N TYR A 434 -25.12 1.25 -24.10
CA TYR A 434 -26.44 1.31 -24.73
C TYR A 434 -26.69 2.57 -25.56
N SER A 435 -27.82 2.58 -26.32
CA SER A 435 -28.33 3.81 -26.94
C SER A 435 -29.14 4.63 -25.95
N ASN A 436 -29.19 5.95 -26.18
CA ASN A 436 -29.90 6.90 -25.32
C ASN A 436 -31.42 6.70 -25.32
N ASN A 437 -32.06 6.93 -24.16
CA ASN A 437 -33.53 6.91 -23.98
C ASN A 437 -34.18 5.66 -24.57
N THR A 438 -33.58 4.48 -24.35
CA THR A 438 -33.99 3.22 -24.96
C THR A 438 -34.17 2.13 -23.90
N GLN A 439 -35.24 1.30 -24.09
CA GLN A 439 -35.50 0.14 -23.24
C GLN A 439 -34.72 -1.08 -23.73
N TYR A 440 -34.04 -1.73 -22.81
CA TYR A 440 -33.39 -3.04 -23.01
C TYR A 440 -33.95 -4.06 -22.03
N ASN A 441 -34.08 -5.30 -22.49
CA ASN A 441 -34.42 -6.42 -21.64
C ASN A 441 -33.43 -7.54 -21.96
N GLU A 442 -32.59 -7.84 -20.99
CA GLU A 442 -31.48 -8.78 -21.10
C GLU A 442 -31.62 -9.85 -20.03
N THR A 443 -30.90 -10.95 -20.16
CA THR A 443 -30.95 -12.06 -19.23
C THR A 443 -29.56 -12.55 -18.89
N ALA A 444 -29.34 -12.87 -17.63
CA ALA A 444 -28.20 -13.64 -17.16
C ALA A 444 -28.64 -15.01 -16.66
N TYR A 445 -27.74 -15.94 -16.48
CA TYR A 445 -28.02 -17.22 -15.88
C TYR A 445 -27.08 -17.48 -14.70
N VAL A 446 -27.65 -17.60 -13.50
CA VAL A 446 -26.90 -17.89 -12.28
C VAL A 446 -27.14 -19.32 -11.83
N ALA A 447 -26.07 -20.01 -11.44
CA ALA A 447 -26.12 -21.38 -10.98
C ALA A 447 -26.56 -21.47 -9.50
N ILE A 448 -26.82 -22.68 -9.02
CA ILE A 448 -27.13 -22.93 -7.59
C ILE A 448 -25.82 -22.85 -6.76
N ILE A 449 -24.67 -23.14 -7.37
CA ILE A 449 -23.35 -23.12 -6.75
C ILE A 449 -22.40 -22.42 -7.71
N PRO A 450 -21.71 -21.37 -7.31
CA PRO A 450 -21.74 -20.72 -5.99
C PRO A 450 -23.11 -20.11 -5.69
N SER A 451 -23.37 -19.80 -4.43
CA SER A 451 -24.68 -19.30 -3.99
C SER A 451 -24.75 -17.77 -3.88
N CYS A 452 -23.63 -17.08 -3.98
CA CYS A 452 -23.51 -15.64 -3.78
C CYS A 452 -23.08 -14.93 -5.04
N PHE A 453 -23.83 -13.89 -5.36
CA PHE A 453 -23.63 -13.08 -6.55
C PHE A 453 -23.75 -11.60 -6.23
N ASP A 454 -23.11 -10.80 -7.06
CA ASP A 454 -23.16 -9.36 -7.03
C ASP A 454 -23.68 -8.86 -8.38
N PHE A 455 -24.75 -8.09 -8.36
CA PHE A 455 -25.20 -7.32 -9.51
C PHE A 455 -24.55 -5.95 -9.44
N LYS A 456 -23.74 -5.61 -10.41
CA LYS A 456 -23.04 -4.33 -10.54
C LYS A 456 -23.62 -3.51 -11.68
N LEU A 457 -23.95 -2.27 -11.38
CA LEU A 457 -24.38 -1.27 -12.36
C LEU A 457 -23.35 -0.15 -12.41
N TYR A 458 -22.87 0.15 -13.58
CA TYR A 458 -21.83 1.17 -13.78
C TYR A 458 -22.35 2.35 -14.58
N ASP A 459 -21.87 3.53 -14.21
CA ASP A 459 -21.96 4.76 -14.98
C ASP A 459 -20.55 5.35 -15.16
N SER A 460 -20.08 5.42 -16.41
CA SER A 460 -18.68 5.78 -16.68
C SER A 460 -18.35 7.26 -16.51
N TYR A 461 -19.37 8.13 -16.48
CA TYR A 461 -19.19 9.57 -16.24
C TYR A 461 -19.38 9.93 -14.75
N GLY A 462 -20.24 9.20 -14.05
CA GLY A 462 -20.42 9.33 -12.62
C GLY A 462 -21.55 10.28 -12.18
N ASP A 463 -22.38 10.72 -13.10
CA ASP A 463 -23.56 11.56 -12.81
C ASP A 463 -24.85 10.74 -12.66
N GLY A 464 -24.77 9.43 -12.93
CA GLY A 464 -25.87 8.48 -12.80
C GLY A 464 -26.75 8.44 -14.05
N MET A 465 -27.97 7.90 -13.90
CA MET A 465 -28.88 7.69 -15.04
C MET A 465 -30.04 8.70 -15.08
N MET A 466 -29.77 9.97 -14.73
CA MET A 466 -30.84 10.98 -14.61
C MET A 466 -30.61 12.22 -15.47
N ASP A 467 -29.64 12.23 -16.38
CA ASP A 467 -29.36 13.41 -17.21
C ASP A 467 -29.97 13.27 -18.62
N ASN A 468 -30.64 14.32 -19.08
CA ASN A 468 -31.41 14.37 -20.33
C ASN A 468 -32.44 13.23 -20.50
N GLY A 469 -32.96 12.70 -19.41
CA GLY A 469 -33.94 11.62 -19.34
C GLY A 469 -34.08 11.11 -17.92
N VAL A 470 -34.94 10.12 -17.72
CA VAL A 470 -35.07 9.41 -16.45
C VAL A 470 -34.83 7.93 -16.73
N GLY A 471 -33.66 7.47 -16.30
CA GLY A 471 -33.32 6.05 -16.38
C GLY A 471 -34.05 5.23 -15.34
N SER A 472 -34.15 3.95 -15.57
CA SER A 472 -34.62 2.97 -14.59
C SER A 472 -33.98 1.59 -14.81
N VAL A 473 -33.80 0.85 -13.74
CA VAL A 473 -33.25 -0.51 -13.77
C VAL A 473 -34.10 -1.39 -12.89
N LEU A 474 -34.50 -2.56 -13.40
CA LEU A 474 -35.21 -3.60 -12.63
C LEU A 474 -34.53 -4.94 -12.90
N VAL A 475 -34.01 -5.55 -11.85
CA VAL A 475 -33.40 -6.89 -11.90
C VAL A 475 -34.24 -7.86 -11.07
N THR A 476 -34.66 -8.93 -11.68
CA THR A 476 -35.54 -9.94 -11.02
C THR A 476 -35.10 -11.35 -11.36
N ASP A 477 -35.38 -12.28 -10.47
CA ASP A 477 -35.29 -13.70 -10.78
C ASP A 477 -36.50 -14.19 -11.62
N GLN A 478 -36.47 -15.43 -12.05
CA GLN A 478 -37.53 -16.06 -12.86
C GLN A 478 -38.92 -16.12 -12.18
N ASN A 479 -39.01 -15.84 -10.89
CA ASN A 479 -40.26 -15.78 -10.13
C ASN A 479 -40.67 -14.34 -9.80
N ASN A 480 -40.03 -13.35 -10.40
CA ASN A 480 -40.20 -11.92 -10.17
C ASN A 480 -39.83 -11.46 -8.74
N ASN A 481 -38.96 -12.19 -8.01
CA ASN A 481 -38.34 -11.64 -6.81
C ASN A 481 -37.33 -10.55 -7.24
N VAL A 482 -37.45 -9.37 -6.63
CA VAL A 482 -36.63 -8.22 -6.98
C VAL A 482 -35.24 -8.37 -6.37
N ILE A 483 -34.20 -8.26 -7.20
CA ILE A 483 -32.80 -8.20 -6.81
C ILE A 483 -32.36 -6.73 -6.70
N PHE A 484 -32.68 -5.93 -7.72
CA PHE A 484 -32.38 -4.51 -7.75
C PHE A 484 -33.51 -3.73 -8.40
N GLU A 485 -33.85 -2.59 -7.80
CA GLU A 485 -34.80 -1.63 -8.39
C GLU A 485 -34.17 -0.24 -8.29
N GLY A 486 -33.83 0.31 -9.46
CA GLY A 486 -33.27 1.64 -9.62
C GLY A 486 -34.27 2.60 -10.23
N ASP A 487 -34.47 3.75 -9.55
CA ASP A 487 -35.36 4.81 -9.98
C ASP A 487 -34.71 6.21 -9.78
N ALA A 488 -35.48 7.26 -9.95
CA ALA A 488 -35.04 8.64 -9.80
C ALA A 488 -34.49 9.00 -8.40
N ASN A 489 -34.60 8.13 -7.40
CA ASN A 489 -34.12 8.42 -6.05
C ASN A 489 -32.73 7.84 -5.78
N ASN A 490 -32.37 6.74 -6.45
CA ASN A 490 -31.13 6.01 -6.19
C ASN A 490 -30.18 5.90 -7.40
N LEU A 491 -30.62 6.27 -8.62
CA LEU A 491 -29.79 6.29 -9.83
C LEU A 491 -29.17 7.66 -10.10
N ILE A 492 -28.72 8.39 -9.07
CA ILE A 492 -28.12 9.71 -9.16
C ILE A 492 -26.70 9.71 -8.61
N ASN A 493 -25.76 10.35 -9.31
CA ASN A 493 -24.38 10.59 -8.85
C ASN A 493 -23.65 9.31 -8.40
N PHE A 494 -23.63 8.28 -9.23
CA PHE A 494 -22.87 7.06 -8.97
C PHE A 494 -21.94 6.73 -10.13
N THR A 495 -20.81 6.13 -9.86
CA THR A 495 -19.93 5.46 -10.82
C THR A 495 -20.13 3.96 -10.83
N GLU A 496 -20.54 3.39 -9.68
CA GLU A 496 -20.81 1.97 -9.46
C GLU A 496 -21.89 1.82 -8.36
N LEU A 497 -22.84 0.94 -8.57
CA LEU A 497 -23.82 0.48 -7.59
C LEU A 497 -23.76 -1.04 -7.51
N ASP A 498 -23.61 -1.55 -6.30
CA ASP A 498 -23.53 -2.98 -6.00
C ASP A 498 -24.80 -3.46 -5.33
N THR A 499 -25.25 -4.66 -5.68
CA THR A 499 -26.35 -5.34 -4.98
C THR A 499 -26.05 -6.81 -4.85
N TYR A 500 -25.78 -7.21 -3.64
CA TYR A 500 -25.47 -8.59 -3.29
C TYR A 500 -26.75 -9.41 -3.14
N PHE A 501 -26.77 -10.62 -3.70
CA PHE A 501 -27.88 -11.54 -3.55
C PHE A 501 -27.41 -12.99 -3.41
N GLU A 502 -28.18 -13.77 -2.67
CA GLU A 502 -27.93 -15.18 -2.45
C GLU A 502 -28.97 -16.00 -3.20
N THR A 503 -28.49 -16.93 -4.04
CA THR A 503 -29.39 -17.92 -4.64
C THR A 503 -29.68 -19.01 -3.63
N GLY A 504 -30.86 -18.97 -3.07
CA GLY A 504 -31.39 -20.09 -2.28
C GLY A 504 -31.64 -21.32 -3.16
N MET A 505 -31.58 -22.51 -2.55
CA MET A 505 -32.17 -23.68 -3.17
C MET A 505 -33.66 -23.46 -3.28
N GLY A 506 -34.08 -22.84 -4.38
CA GLY A 506 -35.49 -22.95 -4.80
C GLY A 506 -35.82 -24.45 -4.89
N THR A 507 -37.08 -24.81 -4.72
CA THR A 507 -37.59 -26.19 -4.81
C THR A 507 -37.43 -26.79 -6.23
N LEU A 508 -36.22 -26.73 -6.79
CA LEU A 508 -35.95 -27.18 -8.14
C LEU A 508 -35.11 -28.44 -8.09
N ASN A 509 -35.79 -29.55 -8.24
CA ASN A 509 -35.19 -30.87 -8.31
C ASN A 509 -34.32 -30.97 -9.59
N ALA A 510 -33.02 -31.22 -9.41
CA ALA A 510 -32.06 -31.30 -10.52
C ALA A 510 -31.72 -32.76 -10.90
N TRP A 511 -32.06 -33.70 -10.04
CA TRP A 511 -31.68 -35.11 -10.21
C TRP A 511 -32.85 -35.97 -10.56
N GLU A 512 -32.69 -36.82 -11.53
CA GLU A 512 -33.72 -37.76 -12.00
C GLU A 512 -33.18 -39.20 -11.95
N CYS A 513 -34.06 -40.11 -11.61
CA CYS A 513 -33.78 -41.53 -11.70
C CYS A 513 -33.84 -41.99 -13.15
N THR A 514 -32.67 -42.32 -13.70
CA THR A 514 -32.57 -42.87 -15.05
C THR A 514 -32.24 -44.35 -15.03
N PRO A 515 -32.42 -45.06 -16.14
CA PRO A 515 -32.05 -46.47 -16.23
C PRO A 515 -30.55 -46.74 -15.97
N PHE A 516 -29.75 -45.72 -15.91
CA PHE A 516 -28.29 -45.78 -15.68
C PHE A 516 -27.87 -45.28 -14.28
N GLY A 517 -28.82 -44.98 -13.40
CA GLY A 517 -28.63 -44.42 -12.08
C GLY A 517 -29.12 -42.98 -11.99
N CYS A 518 -28.81 -42.31 -10.88
CA CYS A 518 -29.16 -40.90 -10.71
C CYS A 518 -28.31 -40.02 -11.62
N ALA A 519 -28.93 -39.22 -12.44
CA ALA A 519 -28.31 -38.30 -13.37
C ALA A 519 -28.78 -36.87 -13.10
N ASP A 520 -27.89 -35.93 -13.21
CA ASP A 520 -28.22 -34.51 -13.26
C ASP A 520 -28.88 -34.23 -14.61
N VAL A 521 -30.17 -33.84 -14.56
CA VAL A 521 -30.97 -33.52 -15.75
C VAL A 521 -31.18 -32.02 -15.90
N GLY A 522 -30.59 -31.24 -15.01
CA GLY A 522 -30.72 -29.78 -14.96
C GLY A 522 -31.80 -29.33 -13.97
N ILE A 523 -31.65 -28.13 -13.51
CA ILE A 523 -32.48 -27.49 -12.49
C ILE A 523 -33.94 -27.44 -12.94
N GLY A 524 -34.83 -27.86 -12.08
CA GLY A 524 -36.29 -27.89 -12.36
C GLY A 524 -36.76 -29.00 -13.29
N LEU A 525 -35.87 -29.88 -13.75
CA LEU A 525 -36.18 -30.99 -14.66
C LEU A 525 -36.13 -32.35 -13.96
N GLY A 526 -35.64 -32.43 -12.73
CA GLY A 526 -35.51 -33.66 -11.97
C GLY A 526 -36.58 -33.85 -10.91
N THR A 527 -36.60 -35.04 -10.30
CA THR A 527 -37.53 -35.41 -9.23
C THR A 527 -36.89 -35.21 -7.84
N TYR A 528 -35.56 -35.18 -7.75
CA TYR A 528 -34.79 -35.12 -6.49
C TYR A 528 -33.90 -33.90 -6.43
N PHE A 529 -33.72 -33.36 -5.21
CA PHE A 529 -32.88 -32.16 -4.96
C PHE A 529 -31.40 -32.44 -5.12
N THR A 530 -30.96 -33.56 -4.60
CA THR A 530 -29.53 -33.92 -4.64
C THR A 530 -29.35 -35.31 -5.24
N GLN A 531 -28.14 -35.61 -5.70
CA GLN A 531 -27.80 -36.96 -6.10
C GLN A 531 -28.03 -37.97 -4.97
N LEU A 532 -27.73 -37.59 -3.73
CA LEU A 532 -27.90 -38.43 -2.56
C LEU A 532 -29.38 -38.76 -2.28
N ASP A 533 -30.27 -37.79 -2.44
CA ASP A 533 -31.71 -38.00 -2.30
C ASP A 533 -32.24 -38.96 -3.36
N CYS A 534 -31.80 -38.79 -4.59
CA CYS A 534 -32.15 -39.68 -5.71
C CYS A 534 -31.59 -41.11 -5.46
N GLU A 535 -30.37 -41.22 -4.98
CA GLU A 535 -29.71 -42.50 -4.67
C GLU A 535 -30.29 -43.20 -3.42
N ALA A 536 -30.86 -42.43 -2.50
CA ALA A 536 -31.51 -42.95 -1.28
C ALA A 536 -32.94 -43.46 -1.52
N ASP A 537 -33.59 -43.08 -2.65
CA ASP A 537 -34.94 -43.53 -2.95
C ASP A 537 -34.98 -44.99 -3.41
N THR A 538 -35.40 -45.85 -2.50
CA THR A 538 -35.53 -47.28 -2.75
C THR A 538 -36.85 -47.64 -3.47
N THR A 539 -37.75 -46.69 -3.67
CA THR A 539 -39.09 -46.95 -4.22
C THR A 539 -39.12 -46.86 -5.73
N THR A 540 -38.29 -46.02 -6.35
CA THR A 540 -38.23 -45.84 -7.80
C THR A 540 -37.21 -46.77 -8.49
N GLY A 541 -36.46 -47.55 -7.73
CA GLY A 541 -35.44 -48.46 -8.28
C GLY A 541 -34.18 -47.77 -8.76
N CYS A 542 -33.98 -46.52 -8.37
CA CYS A 542 -32.73 -45.78 -8.57
C CYS A 542 -31.68 -46.25 -7.59
N TYR A 543 -31.28 -47.47 -7.78
CA TYR A 543 -30.11 -47.94 -7.04
C TYR A 543 -28.88 -47.34 -7.64
N ILE A 544 -28.01 -46.75 -6.79
CA ILE A 544 -26.61 -46.96 -7.04
C ILE A 544 -26.43 -48.48 -7.17
N ILE A 545 -26.04 -48.94 -8.34
CA ILE A 545 -25.28 -50.15 -8.37
C ILE A 545 -23.98 -49.82 -7.61
N SER A 546 -24.06 -49.78 -6.30
CA SER A 546 -22.93 -49.95 -5.39
C SER A 546 -22.54 -51.41 -5.42
N GLY A 547 -22.44 -51.95 -6.62
CA GLY A 547 -21.83 -53.23 -6.90
C GLY A 547 -20.33 -52.99 -7.01
N ILE A 548 -19.69 -52.66 -5.90
CA ILE A 548 -18.37 -53.21 -5.65
C ILE A 548 -18.62 -54.68 -5.36
N ASN A 549 -18.85 -55.45 -6.41
CA ASN A 549 -18.65 -56.90 -6.30
C ASN A 549 -17.17 -57.10 -6.04
N GLU A 550 -16.80 -57.39 -4.79
CA GLU A 550 -15.53 -58.01 -4.49
C GLU A 550 -15.48 -59.28 -5.33
N ILE A 551 -14.71 -59.29 -6.39
CA ILE A 551 -14.46 -60.45 -7.23
C ILE A 551 -13.47 -61.31 -6.48
N ASN A 552 -14.00 -62.20 -5.63
CA ASN A 552 -13.22 -63.16 -4.81
C ASN A 552 -12.76 -64.39 -5.58
N SER A 553 -13.02 -64.51 -6.90
CA SER A 553 -12.50 -65.62 -7.69
C SER A 553 -12.23 -65.21 -9.14
N ILE A 554 -11.00 -65.33 -9.51
CA ILE A 554 -10.42 -64.97 -10.82
C ILE A 554 -10.34 -66.23 -11.67
N ASN A 555 -11.20 -66.35 -12.66
CA ASN A 555 -10.85 -67.13 -13.87
C ASN A 555 -11.81 -66.75 -15.02
N ASN A 556 -11.22 -66.29 -16.15
CA ASN A 556 -11.85 -66.02 -17.45
C ASN A 556 -12.75 -64.76 -17.49
N TYR A 557 -12.19 -63.59 -17.49
CA TYR A 557 -12.86 -62.38 -17.96
C TYR A 557 -12.49 -62.14 -19.42
N GLY A 558 -13.46 -61.57 -20.15
CA GLY A 558 -13.31 -61.11 -21.52
C GLY A 558 -12.36 -59.92 -21.68
N LYS A 559 -12.74 -58.97 -22.46
CA LYS A 559 -11.88 -57.78 -22.70
C LYS A 559 -11.96 -56.76 -21.56
N ILE A 560 -10.78 -56.25 -21.18
CA ILE A 560 -10.64 -55.20 -20.13
C ILE A 560 -10.29 -53.89 -20.82
N TYR A 561 -11.07 -52.86 -20.54
CA TYR A 561 -10.82 -51.51 -21.05
C TYR A 561 -10.66 -50.53 -19.90
N GLY A 562 -9.71 -49.58 -20.02
CA GLY A 562 -9.73 -48.40 -19.19
C GLY A 562 -10.85 -47.44 -19.62
N ILE A 563 -11.21 -46.50 -18.76
CA ILE A 563 -12.29 -45.49 -19.02
C ILE A 563 -12.08 -44.67 -20.28
N LEU A 564 -10.86 -44.56 -20.78
CA LEU A 564 -10.51 -43.89 -22.05
C LEU A 564 -10.51 -44.84 -23.24
N GLY A 565 -11.09 -46.05 -23.13
CA GLY A 565 -11.23 -47.02 -24.21
C GLY A 565 -9.94 -47.82 -24.52
N ARG A 566 -8.88 -47.72 -23.75
CA ARG A 566 -7.65 -48.48 -23.93
C ARG A 566 -7.86 -49.94 -23.45
N GLU A 567 -7.62 -50.93 -24.32
CA GLU A 567 -7.68 -52.36 -23.98
C GLU A 567 -6.43 -52.80 -23.18
N TYR A 568 -6.64 -53.51 -22.07
CA TYR A 568 -5.59 -54.09 -21.23
C TYR A 568 -5.57 -55.60 -21.42
N LYS A 569 -4.40 -56.14 -21.75
CA LYS A 569 -4.17 -57.60 -21.94
C LYS A 569 -3.67 -58.30 -20.67
N SER A 570 -3.78 -57.63 -19.52
CA SER A 570 -3.33 -58.14 -18.23
C SER A 570 -4.49 -58.84 -17.51
N LYS A 571 -4.15 -59.74 -16.55
CA LYS A 571 -5.17 -60.31 -15.65
C LYS A 571 -5.71 -59.21 -14.73
N VAL A 572 -6.96 -59.33 -14.26
CA VAL A 572 -7.59 -58.37 -13.36
C VAL A 572 -6.73 -58.11 -12.12
N GLY A 573 -6.10 -59.13 -11.56
CA GLY A 573 -5.23 -59.01 -10.39
C GLY A 573 -3.91 -58.24 -10.62
N ASP A 574 -3.52 -58.06 -11.87
CA ASP A 574 -2.27 -57.36 -12.24
C ASP A 574 -2.51 -55.91 -12.68
N LEU A 575 -3.80 -55.46 -12.69
CA LEU A 575 -4.15 -54.11 -13.08
C LEU A 575 -3.73 -53.10 -12.01
N PRO A 576 -3.22 -51.91 -12.39
CA PRO A 576 -2.98 -50.84 -11.46
C PRO A 576 -4.29 -50.38 -10.77
N LYS A 577 -4.16 -49.68 -9.65
CA LYS A 577 -5.31 -48.99 -9.01
C LYS A 577 -5.98 -48.09 -10.04
N GLY A 578 -7.29 -48.25 -10.20
CA GLY A 578 -8.04 -47.45 -11.18
C GLY A 578 -9.45 -47.98 -11.47
N LEU A 579 -10.14 -47.29 -12.34
CA LEU A 579 -11.49 -47.63 -12.84
C LEU A 579 -11.36 -48.30 -14.21
N TYR A 580 -11.99 -49.46 -14.39
CA TYR A 580 -11.94 -50.27 -15.60
C TYR A 580 -13.35 -50.71 -16.03
N ILE A 581 -13.51 -51.05 -17.31
CA ILE A 581 -14.70 -51.73 -17.86
C ILE A 581 -14.30 -53.15 -18.18
N ILE A 582 -14.85 -54.11 -17.47
CA ILE A 582 -14.60 -55.54 -17.62
C ILE A 582 -15.93 -56.20 -17.92
N ASP A 583 -16.06 -56.88 -19.08
CA ASP A 583 -17.28 -57.51 -19.56
C ASP A 583 -18.52 -56.56 -19.48
N ASN A 584 -18.34 -55.30 -19.96
CA ASN A 584 -19.32 -54.22 -19.92
C ASN A 584 -19.76 -53.77 -18.51
N LYS A 585 -19.02 -54.11 -17.46
CA LYS A 585 -19.25 -53.65 -16.10
C LYS A 585 -18.12 -52.72 -15.66
N LYS A 586 -18.48 -51.65 -14.95
CA LYS A 586 -17.47 -50.80 -14.29
C LYS A 586 -16.91 -51.54 -13.08
N VAL A 587 -15.59 -51.65 -13.01
CA VAL A 587 -14.86 -52.28 -11.91
C VAL A 587 -13.79 -51.35 -11.38
N VAL A 588 -13.76 -51.12 -10.06
CA VAL A 588 -12.73 -50.32 -9.39
C VAL A 588 -11.70 -51.29 -8.81
N ILE A 589 -10.45 -51.13 -9.19
CA ILE A 589 -9.33 -51.85 -8.61
C ILE A 589 -8.73 -50.99 -7.50
N ILE A 590 -8.82 -51.49 -6.26
CA ILE A 590 -8.26 -50.85 -5.07
C ILE A 590 -7.16 -51.78 -4.56
N LYS A 591 -5.89 -51.44 -4.71
CA LYS A 591 -4.76 -52.16 -4.11
C LYS A 591 -4.13 -51.29 -3.03
#